data_84efbdfed9ef79b48609dc9e6555f1c7
#
_entry.id   84efbdfed9ef79b48609dc9e6555f1c7
#
_cell.length_a   1.000
_cell.length_b   1.000
_cell.length_c   1.000
_cell.angle_alpha   90.00
_cell.angle_beta   90.00
_cell.angle_gamma   90.00
#
_symmetry.space_group_name_H-M   'P 1'
#
loop_
_entity.id
_entity.type
_entity.pdbx_description
1 polymer ?
#
loop_
_entity_poly.entity_id
_entity_poly.type
_entity_poly.pdbx_seq_one_letter_code
_entity_poly.pdbx_strand_id
1 'polypeptide(L)'
;MTTKLASFKVAIDASPLLPGTRPIELRYQDGGRGAPVVLLHGGWGYGFYPHDDAIAKLDRRFVIPDRTGYGGSPHIEELPPRFHLAAAIETEKLLDALGIEQSVLWGHSDGAVIATILALRDPVRYAGIIVEAIHLDREKPRSRDFFLQMINNPDAFGERVTRKLAEEHGEDYWRTIIRAGGRAWRDIAATPNEDFYEHRLHELRVPMLVVHGADDPRTESGELERIRREVPTARIEMIEGGGHSPHNTRATAAQVTAIVDGFLGSLPGS
;
A
#
# COMPACT_ATOMS: atom_id res chain seq x y z
N MET A 1 -10.35 5.25 23.60
CA MET A 1 -9.85 3.86 23.87
C MET A 1 -8.95 3.49 22.71
N THR A 2 -7.77 2.95 22.97
CA THR A 2 -6.87 2.51 21.89
C THR A 2 -7.47 1.31 21.18
N THR A 3 -7.62 1.38 19.85
CA THR A 3 -8.11 0.27 19.02
C THR A 3 -7.13 -0.91 19.15
N LYS A 4 -7.66 -2.06 19.57
CA LYS A 4 -6.88 -3.30 19.66
C LYS A 4 -7.11 -4.12 18.40
N LEU A 5 -6.05 -4.35 17.64
CA LEU A 5 -6.07 -5.24 16.48
C LEU A 5 -5.92 -6.70 16.91
N ALA A 6 -6.67 -7.59 16.27
CA ALA A 6 -6.51 -9.03 16.39
C ALA A 6 -6.16 -9.63 15.03
N SER A 7 -5.42 -10.74 15.03
CA SER A 7 -5.00 -11.42 13.81
C SER A 7 -5.96 -12.56 13.48
N PHE A 8 -6.33 -12.64 12.21
CA PHE A 8 -7.25 -13.64 11.66
C PHE A 8 -6.71 -14.22 10.37
N LYS A 9 -7.36 -15.26 9.88
CA LYS A 9 -7.18 -15.82 8.54
C LYS A 9 -8.51 -15.91 7.83
N VAL A 10 -8.49 -15.71 6.51
CA VAL A 10 -9.65 -15.87 5.64
C VAL A 10 -9.24 -16.66 4.39
N ALA A 11 -10.08 -17.60 4.00
CA ALA A 11 -9.89 -18.35 2.77
C ALA A 11 -10.45 -17.56 1.58
N ILE A 12 -9.67 -17.46 0.51
CA ILE A 12 -10.11 -17.00 -0.80
C ILE A 12 -9.93 -18.11 -1.83
N ASP A 13 -10.72 -18.11 -2.88
CA ASP A 13 -10.76 -19.18 -3.90
C ASP A 13 -9.44 -19.34 -4.67
N ALA A 14 -8.78 -18.23 -4.99
CA ALA A 14 -7.49 -18.18 -5.66
C ALA A 14 -6.87 -16.79 -5.53
N SER A 15 -5.53 -16.71 -5.58
CA SER A 15 -4.80 -15.45 -5.69
C SER A 15 -4.08 -15.35 -7.04
N PRO A 16 -4.22 -14.23 -7.77
CA PRO A 16 -3.41 -14.00 -8.96
C PRO A 16 -1.92 -13.79 -8.65
N LEU A 17 -1.56 -13.51 -7.39
CA LEU A 17 -0.17 -13.43 -6.95
C LEU A 17 0.50 -14.80 -6.84
N LEU A 18 -0.30 -15.88 -6.74
CA LEU A 18 0.15 -17.27 -6.66
C LEU A 18 -0.62 -18.11 -7.68
N PRO A 19 -0.35 -17.95 -9.01
CA PRO A 19 -1.09 -18.62 -10.07
C PRO A 19 -1.01 -20.15 -9.97
N GLY A 20 -2.11 -20.82 -10.32
CA GLY A 20 -2.21 -22.29 -10.34
C GLY A 20 -2.47 -22.92 -8.96
N THR A 21 -2.55 -22.14 -7.90
CA THR A 21 -2.92 -22.61 -6.57
C THR A 21 -4.43 -22.74 -6.42
N ARG A 22 -4.81 -23.62 -5.50
CA ARG A 22 -6.19 -23.81 -5.00
C ARG A 22 -6.50 -22.75 -3.95
N PRO A 23 -7.66 -22.78 -3.30
CA PRO A 23 -7.98 -21.86 -2.22
C PRO A 23 -6.82 -21.67 -1.26
N ILE A 24 -6.51 -20.42 -0.93
CA ILE A 24 -5.44 -20.05 -0.02
C ILE A 24 -6.01 -19.32 1.19
N GLU A 25 -5.30 -19.39 2.31
CA GLU A 25 -5.61 -18.58 3.48
C GLU A 25 -4.74 -17.32 3.51
N LEU A 26 -5.36 -16.15 3.51
CA LEU A 26 -4.69 -14.89 3.74
C LEU A 26 -4.79 -14.52 5.21
N ARG A 27 -3.68 -14.07 5.79
CA ARG A 27 -3.69 -13.44 7.11
C ARG A 27 -4.11 -11.99 6.99
N TYR A 28 -4.89 -11.50 7.95
CA TYR A 28 -5.20 -10.08 8.11
C TYR A 28 -5.31 -9.72 9.59
N GLN A 29 -5.21 -8.43 9.88
CA GLN A 29 -5.55 -7.89 11.19
C GLN A 29 -6.83 -7.09 11.08
N ASP A 30 -7.66 -7.13 12.12
CA ASP A 30 -8.94 -6.41 12.19
C ASP A 30 -9.16 -5.90 13.61
N GLY A 31 -9.73 -4.72 13.73
CA GLY A 31 -10.09 -4.14 15.02
C GLY A 31 -10.70 -2.76 14.88
N GLY A 32 -11.37 -2.33 15.95
CA GLY A 32 -12.12 -1.08 15.96
C GLY A 32 -13.58 -1.25 15.56
N ARG A 33 -14.21 -0.17 15.09
CA ARG A 33 -15.66 -0.14 14.78
C ARG A 33 -15.99 0.84 13.66
N GLY A 34 -17.19 0.73 13.13
CA GLY A 34 -17.70 1.59 12.06
C GLY A 34 -17.28 1.13 10.67
N ALA A 35 -17.37 2.03 9.69
CA ALA A 35 -16.98 1.75 8.31
C ALA A 35 -15.47 1.44 8.24
N PRO A 36 -15.07 0.38 7.52
CA PRO A 36 -13.69 -0.07 7.51
C PRO A 36 -12.78 0.85 6.70
N VAL A 37 -11.61 1.13 7.27
CA VAL A 37 -10.44 1.65 6.56
C VAL A 37 -9.51 0.47 6.31
N VAL A 38 -9.28 0.14 5.04
CA VAL A 38 -8.39 -0.95 4.63
C VAL A 38 -6.99 -0.39 4.41
N LEU A 39 -6.03 -0.82 5.23
CA LEU A 39 -4.64 -0.37 5.15
C LEU A 39 -3.85 -1.29 4.22
N LEU A 40 -3.42 -0.77 3.07
CA LEU A 40 -2.67 -1.50 2.05
C LEU A 40 -1.19 -1.16 2.14
N HIS A 41 -0.38 -2.13 2.53
CA HIS A 41 1.04 -1.94 2.79
C HIS A 41 1.90 -1.82 1.52
N GLY A 42 3.08 -1.22 1.67
CA GLY A 42 4.11 -1.11 0.65
C GLY A 42 4.90 -2.41 0.42
N GLY A 43 6.00 -2.30 -0.30
CA GLY A 43 6.80 -3.44 -0.75
C GLY A 43 7.61 -4.16 0.34
N TRP A 44 7.58 -3.68 1.59
CA TRP A 44 8.32 -4.29 2.72
C TRP A 44 7.41 -4.86 3.80
N GLY A 45 6.09 -4.92 3.56
CA GLY A 45 5.11 -5.43 4.50
C GLY A 45 4.56 -4.37 5.44
N TYR A 46 3.47 -4.72 6.15
CA TYR A 46 2.77 -3.80 7.04
C TYR A 46 3.60 -3.49 8.30
N GLY A 47 4.16 -4.49 8.95
CA GLY A 47 4.92 -4.33 10.19
C GLY A 47 6.18 -3.50 10.03
N PHE A 48 6.66 -3.31 8.79
CA PHE A 48 7.78 -2.41 8.54
C PHE A 48 7.39 -0.93 8.67
N TYR A 49 6.19 -0.55 8.20
CA TYR A 49 5.64 0.81 8.24
C TYR A 49 4.22 0.83 8.84
N PRO A 50 4.05 0.47 10.14
CA PRO A 50 2.72 0.41 10.76
C PRO A 50 2.12 1.80 10.95
N HIS A 51 0.79 1.87 10.93
CA HIS A 51 0.00 3.08 11.12
C HIS A 51 -0.39 3.29 12.60
N ASP A 52 0.57 3.11 13.52
CA ASP A 52 0.32 3.07 14.97
C ASP A 52 -0.39 4.33 15.50
N ASP A 53 0.02 5.52 15.03
CA ASP A 53 -0.58 6.78 15.49
C ASP A 53 -2.04 6.89 15.07
N ALA A 54 -2.35 6.52 13.83
CA ALA A 54 -3.72 6.54 13.30
C ALA A 54 -4.61 5.50 14.02
N ILE A 55 -4.13 4.27 14.20
CA ILE A 55 -4.87 3.21 14.89
C ILE A 55 -5.15 3.58 16.35
N ALA A 56 -4.20 4.28 17.00
CA ALA A 56 -4.36 4.73 18.37
C ALA A 56 -5.37 5.87 18.55
N LYS A 57 -5.52 6.73 17.54
CA LYS A 57 -6.26 8.00 17.65
C LYS A 57 -7.59 8.03 16.90
N LEU A 58 -7.69 7.34 15.77
CA LEU A 58 -8.90 7.36 14.96
C LEU A 58 -9.94 6.35 15.48
N ASP A 59 -11.18 6.80 15.65
CA ASP A 59 -12.29 5.92 16.03
C ASP A 59 -12.87 5.25 14.76
N ARG A 60 -12.12 4.32 14.20
CA ARG A 60 -12.44 3.59 12.96
C ARG A 60 -12.17 2.10 13.10
N ARG A 61 -12.81 1.29 12.26
CA ARG A 61 -12.40 -0.10 12.06
C ARG A 61 -11.25 -0.14 11.06
N PHE A 62 -10.17 -0.81 11.43
CA PHE A 62 -9.04 -1.04 10.53
C PHE A 62 -8.98 -2.49 10.12
N VAL A 63 -8.84 -2.72 8.81
CA VAL A 63 -8.61 -4.04 8.21
C VAL A 63 -7.28 -3.98 7.48
N ILE A 64 -6.35 -4.85 7.86
CA ILE A 64 -4.97 -4.80 7.41
C ILE A 64 -4.59 -6.15 6.84
N PRO A 65 -4.75 -6.38 5.53
CA PRO A 65 -4.35 -7.63 4.91
C PRO A 65 -2.84 -7.73 4.79
N ASP A 66 -2.31 -8.91 5.07
CA ASP A 66 -1.01 -9.32 4.58
C ASP A 66 -1.21 -9.85 3.16
N ARG A 67 -0.72 -9.13 2.17
CA ARG A 67 -0.74 -9.57 0.76
C ARG A 67 0.03 -10.88 0.60
N THR A 68 -0.39 -11.76 -0.30
CA THR A 68 0.40 -12.97 -0.66
C THR A 68 1.86 -12.60 -0.89
N GLY A 69 2.77 -13.34 -0.26
CA GLY A 69 4.21 -13.09 -0.20
C GLY A 69 4.66 -12.30 1.03
N TYR A 70 3.75 -11.75 1.85
CA TYR A 70 4.09 -10.88 2.98
C TYR A 70 3.49 -11.37 4.29
N GLY A 71 4.17 -11.03 5.38
CA GLY A 71 3.71 -11.29 6.74
C GLY A 71 3.37 -12.77 6.97
N GLY A 72 2.16 -13.05 7.45
CA GLY A 72 1.67 -14.39 7.73
C GLY A 72 0.85 -15.03 6.61
N SER A 73 0.79 -14.42 5.42
CA SER A 73 0.16 -14.97 4.21
C SER A 73 1.11 -15.92 3.46
N PRO A 74 0.62 -16.72 2.47
CA PRO A 74 1.45 -17.68 1.76
C PRO A 74 2.69 -17.07 1.12
N HIS A 75 3.81 -17.76 1.24
CA HIS A 75 5.08 -17.36 0.65
C HIS A 75 5.08 -17.55 -0.87
N ILE A 76 5.86 -16.72 -1.58
CA ILE A 76 6.12 -16.79 -3.02
C ILE A 76 7.59 -16.53 -3.30
N GLU A 77 8.09 -17.09 -4.41
CA GLU A 77 9.49 -16.89 -4.83
C GLU A 77 9.67 -15.66 -5.71
N GLU A 78 8.62 -15.28 -6.44
CA GLU A 78 8.63 -14.17 -7.40
C GLU A 78 7.30 -13.43 -7.37
N LEU A 79 7.35 -12.12 -7.63
CA LEU A 79 6.17 -11.32 -7.92
C LEU A 79 5.88 -11.39 -9.41
N PRO A 80 4.62 -11.69 -9.81
CA PRO A 80 4.27 -11.78 -11.22
C PRO A 80 4.36 -10.42 -11.91
N PRO A 81 4.52 -10.38 -13.24
CA PRO A 81 4.33 -9.15 -14.00
C PRO A 81 2.99 -8.51 -13.66
N ARG A 82 2.96 -7.17 -13.51
CA ARG A 82 1.74 -6.43 -13.09
C ARG A 82 1.23 -6.85 -11.69
N PHE A 83 2.14 -7.15 -10.78
CA PHE A 83 1.78 -7.63 -9.43
C PHE A 83 0.86 -6.67 -8.66
N HIS A 84 0.88 -5.36 -8.94
CA HIS A 84 -0.04 -4.40 -8.33
C HIS A 84 -1.50 -4.70 -8.75
N LEU A 85 -1.75 -5.02 -10.01
CA LEU A 85 -3.08 -5.43 -10.47
C LEU A 85 -3.48 -6.79 -9.86
N ALA A 86 -2.53 -7.72 -9.80
CA ALA A 86 -2.77 -9.02 -9.16
C ALA A 86 -3.12 -8.85 -7.66
N ALA A 87 -2.43 -7.97 -6.96
CA ALA A 87 -2.72 -7.62 -5.56
C ALA A 87 -4.06 -6.89 -5.40
N ALA A 88 -4.44 -6.03 -6.33
CA ALA A 88 -5.76 -5.41 -6.32
C ALA A 88 -6.88 -6.47 -6.42
N ILE A 89 -6.76 -7.41 -7.37
CA ILE A 89 -7.73 -8.52 -7.51
C ILE A 89 -7.76 -9.43 -6.27
N GLU A 90 -6.59 -9.71 -5.66
CA GLU A 90 -6.53 -10.46 -4.40
C GLU A 90 -7.25 -9.71 -3.28
N THR A 91 -7.05 -8.39 -3.19
CA THR A 91 -7.72 -7.54 -2.19
C THR A 91 -9.24 -7.54 -2.39
N GLU A 92 -9.74 -7.44 -3.63
CA GLU A 92 -11.18 -7.56 -3.92
C GLU A 92 -11.76 -8.86 -3.36
N LYS A 93 -11.10 -10.01 -3.64
CA LYS A 93 -11.52 -11.31 -3.15
C LYS A 93 -11.49 -11.43 -1.63
N LEU A 94 -10.49 -10.85 -0.99
CA LEU A 94 -10.42 -10.80 0.47
C LEU A 94 -11.59 -9.99 1.04
N LEU A 95 -11.87 -8.81 0.49
CA LEU A 95 -12.99 -7.97 0.94
C LEU A 95 -14.33 -8.67 0.73
N ASP A 96 -14.50 -9.42 -0.38
CA ASP A 96 -15.70 -10.24 -0.65
C ASP A 96 -15.86 -11.34 0.41
N ALA A 97 -14.77 -12.06 0.70
CA ALA A 97 -14.78 -13.12 1.70
C ALA A 97 -15.04 -12.60 3.14
N LEU A 98 -14.73 -11.34 3.40
CA LEU A 98 -15.02 -10.66 4.68
C LEU A 98 -16.39 -10.00 4.71
N GLY A 99 -17.17 -10.02 3.62
CA GLY A 99 -18.45 -9.34 3.49
C GLY A 99 -18.34 -7.81 3.58
N ILE A 100 -17.20 -7.23 3.17
CA ILE A 100 -16.97 -5.80 3.15
C ILE A 100 -17.40 -5.24 1.79
N GLU A 101 -18.63 -4.72 1.76
CA GLU A 101 -19.22 -4.16 0.54
C GLU A 101 -18.74 -2.73 0.25
N GLN A 102 -18.43 -1.95 1.29
CA GLN A 102 -17.93 -0.58 1.15
C GLN A 102 -16.80 -0.31 2.16
N SER A 103 -15.78 0.42 1.72
CA SER A 103 -14.64 0.79 2.57
C SER A 103 -13.95 2.07 2.09
N VAL A 104 -13.07 2.61 2.92
CA VAL A 104 -12.03 3.54 2.51
C VAL A 104 -10.72 2.77 2.37
N LEU A 105 -9.94 3.05 1.34
CA LEU A 105 -8.61 2.47 1.18
C LEU A 105 -7.55 3.47 1.62
N TRP A 106 -6.57 3.03 2.40
CA TRP A 106 -5.38 3.80 2.70
C TRP A 106 -4.15 2.99 2.30
N GLY A 107 -3.57 3.38 1.18
CA GLY A 107 -2.40 2.71 0.61
C GLY A 107 -1.12 3.49 0.78
N HIS A 108 -0.03 2.79 1.10
CA HIS A 108 1.32 3.32 1.17
C HIS A 108 2.20 2.68 0.11
N SER A 109 2.93 3.47 -0.70
CA SER A 109 3.87 3.00 -1.73
C SER A 109 3.18 2.02 -2.71
N ASP A 110 3.59 0.74 -2.82
CA ASP A 110 2.85 -0.27 -3.60
C ASP A 110 1.36 -0.29 -3.25
N GLY A 111 1.02 -0.16 -1.97
CA GLY A 111 -0.36 -0.09 -1.51
C GLY A 111 -1.12 1.11 -2.06
N ALA A 112 -0.46 2.25 -2.29
CA ALA A 112 -1.07 3.42 -2.91
C ALA A 112 -1.40 3.18 -4.39
N VAL A 113 -0.52 2.48 -5.10
CA VAL A 113 -0.79 2.03 -6.49
C VAL A 113 -1.97 1.07 -6.51
N ILE A 114 -1.99 0.09 -5.59
CA ILE A 114 -3.06 -0.91 -5.47
C ILE A 114 -4.40 -0.22 -5.15
N ALA A 115 -4.44 0.72 -4.18
CA ALA A 115 -5.64 1.47 -3.82
C ALA A 115 -6.22 2.25 -5.02
N THR A 116 -5.36 2.88 -5.80
CA THR A 116 -5.78 3.63 -6.99
C THR A 116 -6.31 2.70 -8.09
N ILE A 117 -5.67 1.53 -8.32
CA ILE A 117 -6.18 0.52 -9.25
C ILE A 117 -7.56 0.02 -8.81
N LEU A 118 -7.75 -0.28 -7.52
CA LEU A 118 -9.04 -0.70 -6.96
C LEU A 118 -10.14 0.34 -7.21
N ALA A 119 -9.85 1.61 -6.93
CA ALA A 119 -10.79 2.71 -7.13
C ALA A 119 -11.16 2.95 -8.60
N LEU A 120 -10.24 2.70 -9.53
CA LEU A 120 -10.50 2.74 -10.97
C LEU A 120 -11.33 1.54 -11.47
N ARG A 121 -11.20 0.38 -10.81
CA ARG A 121 -11.91 -0.85 -11.17
C ARG A 121 -13.35 -0.86 -10.67
N ASP A 122 -13.57 -0.43 -9.44
CA ASP A 122 -14.91 -0.38 -8.83
C ASP A 122 -15.08 0.91 -8.01
N PRO A 123 -15.42 2.03 -8.66
CA PRO A 123 -15.55 3.33 -7.98
C PRO A 123 -16.75 3.41 -7.01
N VAL A 124 -17.68 2.46 -7.04
CA VAL A 124 -18.84 2.45 -6.16
C VAL A 124 -18.51 1.81 -4.80
N ARG A 125 -17.58 0.87 -4.80
CA ARG A 125 -17.17 0.13 -3.61
C ARG A 125 -16.37 0.97 -2.61
N TYR A 126 -15.71 2.02 -3.08
CA TYR A 126 -14.79 2.79 -2.23
C TYR A 126 -15.31 4.20 -1.99
N ALA A 127 -15.62 4.51 -0.72
CA ALA A 127 -16.09 5.83 -0.32
C ALA A 127 -15.01 6.91 -0.46
N GLY A 128 -13.73 6.53 -0.42
CA GLY A 128 -12.58 7.39 -0.61
C GLY A 128 -11.28 6.59 -0.65
N ILE A 129 -10.23 7.19 -1.18
CA ILE A 129 -8.88 6.64 -1.13
C ILE A 129 -7.89 7.65 -0.53
N ILE A 130 -7.00 7.14 0.30
CA ILE A 130 -5.86 7.85 0.84
C ILE A 130 -4.61 7.18 0.27
N VAL A 131 -3.82 7.93 -0.45
CA VAL A 131 -2.61 7.42 -1.11
C VAL A 131 -1.38 8.16 -0.59
N GLU A 132 -0.44 7.40 -0.04
CA GLU A 132 0.78 7.94 0.52
C GLU A 132 1.98 7.42 -0.26
N ALA A 133 2.90 8.32 -0.64
CA ALA A 133 4.06 7.99 -1.46
C ALA A 133 3.67 7.27 -2.76
N ILE A 134 2.65 7.79 -3.45
CA ILE A 134 2.10 7.21 -4.67
C ILE A 134 3.11 7.25 -5.82
N HIS A 135 3.05 6.24 -6.67
CA HIS A 135 3.78 6.17 -7.94
C HIS A 135 2.80 6.19 -9.11
N LEU A 136 3.07 7.02 -10.13
CA LEU A 136 2.30 7.11 -11.34
C LEU A 136 3.02 6.45 -12.51
N ASP A 137 4.25 6.90 -12.76
CA ASP A 137 5.04 6.42 -13.87
C ASP A 137 5.83 5.16 -13.47
N ARG A 138 5.92 4.21 -14.38
CA ARG A 138 6.64 2.96 -14.12
C ARG A 138 8.15 3.18 -14.14
N GLU A 139 8.64 4.08 -14.97
CA GLU A 139 10.05 4.44 -15.02
C GLU A 139 10.49 5.15 -13.73
N LYS A 140 11.53 4.60 -13.05
CA LYS A 140 12.00 5.07 -11.73
C LYS A 140 13.52 5.22 -11.70
N PRO A 141 14.10 6.16 -12.45
CA PRO A 141 15.55 6.32 -12.53
C PRO A 141 16.18 6.64 -11.16
N ARG A 142 15.50 7.43 -10.31
CA ARG A 142 15.98 7.80 -8.97
C ARG A 142 16.02 6.61 -7.98
N SER A 143 15.24 5.56 -8.24
CA SER A 143 15.17 4.38 -7.37
C SER A 143 15.99 3.19 -7.86
N ARG A 144 16.70 3.31 -8.97
CA ARG A 144 17.44 2.21 -9.60
C ARG A 144 18.41 1.52 -8.64
N ASP A 145 19.25 2.28 -7.95
CA ASP A 145 20.26 1.72 -7.05
C ASP A 145 19.62 1.04 -5.84
N PHE A 146 18.50 1.58 -5.37
CA PHE A 146 17.72 0.96 -4.31
C PHE A 146 17.19 -0.41 -4.72
N PHE A 147 16.63 -0.55 -5.92
CA PHE A 147 16.17 -1.85 -6.43
C PHE A 147 17.33 -2.84 -6.63
N LEU A 148 18.46 -2.38 -7.15
CA LEU A 148 19.66 -3.21 -7.28
C LEU A 148 20.19 -3.68 -5.93
N GLN A 149 20.14 -2.84 -4.89
CA GLN A 149 20.51 -3.24 -3.53
C GLN A 149 19.56 -4.31 -2.98
N MET A 150 18.24 -4.16 -3.19
CA MET A 150 17.26 -5.20 -2.80
C MET A 150 17.59 -6.55 -3.43
N ILE A 151 18.00 -6.56 -4.70
CA ILE A 151 18.29 -7.80 -5.45
C ILE A 151 19.62 -8.41 -4.99
N ASN A 152 20.67 -7.62 -4.98
CA ASN A 152 22.04 -8.13 -4.88
C ASN A 152 22.49 -8.31 -3.43
N ASN A 153 22.14 -7.36 -2.55
CA ASN A 153 22.59 -7.35 -1.17
C ASN A 153 21.58 -6.69 -0.22
N PRO A 154 20.44 -7.36 0.06
CA PRO A 154 19.43 -6.80 0.97
C PRO A 154 19.94 -6.64 2.41
N ASP A 155 20.95 -7.40 2.82
CA ASP A 155 21.57 -7.25 4.15
C ASP A 155 22.29 -5.91 4.32
N ALA A 156 22.70 -5.25 3.24
CA ALA A 156 23.33 -3.93 3.27
C ALA A 156 22.39 -2.77 3.67
N PHE A 157 21.09 -3.03 3.82
CA PHE A 157 20.17 -2.04 4.44
C PHE A 157 20.45 -1.80 5.93
N GLY A 158 21.28 -2.63 6.55
CA GLY A 158 21.73 -2.52 7.93
C GLY A 158 20.87 -3.29 8.92
N GLU A 159 21.44 -3.56 10.09
CA GLU A 159 20.90 -4.48 11.11
C GLU A 159 19.48 -4.12 11.56
N ARG A 160 19.17 -2.84 11.73
CA ARG A 160 17.82 -2.41 12.13
C ARG A 160 16.76 -2.77 11.10
N VAL A 161 17.09 -2.63 9.81
CA VAL A 161 16.17 -2.94 8.70
C VAL A 161 16.02 -4.45 8.57
N THR A 162 17.12 -5.19 8.51
CA THR A 162 17.10 -6.64 8.33
C THR A 162 16.37 -7.35 9.47
N ARG A 163 16.57 -6.92 10.73
CA ARG A 163 15.84 -7.43 11.86
C ARG A 163 14.32 -7.21 11.73
N LYS A 164 13.89 -5.99 11.36
CA LYS A 164 12.46 -5.70 11.15
C LYS A 164 11.85 -6.56 10.03
N LEU A 165 12.58 -6.76 8.95
CA LEU A 165 12.14 -7.63 7.84
C LEU A 165 12.05 -9.10 8.26
N ALA A 166 13.00 -9.57 9.07
CA ALA A 166 12.97 -10.92 9.62
C ALA A 166 11.82 -11.12 10.62
N GLU A 167 11.53 -10.13 11.47
CA GLU A 167 10.37 -10.13 12.38
C GLU A 167 9.04 -10.18 11.59
N GLU A 168 8.93 -9.48 10.46
CA GLU A 168 7.73 -9.41 9.64
C GLU A 168 7.50 -10.68 8.82
N HIS A 169 8.56 -11.20 8.18
CA HIS A 169 8.43 -12.24 7.15
C HIS A 169 9.04 -13.58 7.53
N GLY A 170 9.71 -13.67 8.68
CA GLY A 170 10.49 -14.83 9.10
C GLY A 170 11.95 -14.78 8.62
N GLU A 171 12.85 -15.31 9.47
CA GLU A 171 14.31 -15.25 9.26
C GLU A 171 14.75 -15.89 7.93
N ASP A 172 14.13 -17.01 7.56
CA ASP A 172 14.52 -17.78 6.37
C ASP A 172 13.93 -17.21 5.07
N TYR A 173 12.90 -16.37 5.14
CA TYR A 173 12.12 -15.98 3.95
C TYR A 173 12.26 -14.50 3.56
N TRP A 174 12.49 -13.59 4.51
CA TRP A 174 12.46 -12.15 4.21
C TRP A 174 13.36 -11.75 3.03
N ARG A 175 14.52 -12.39 2.88
CA ARG A 175 15.45 -12.10 1.77
C ARG A 175 14.85 -12.46 0.40
N THR A 176 14.07 -13.53 0.37
CA THR A 176 13.39 -14.00 -0.85
C THR A 176 12.40 -12.95 -1.35
N ILE A 177 11.48 -12.49 -0.48
CA ILE A 177 10.46 -11.52 -0.90
C ILE A 177 11.05 -10.15 -1.21
N ILE A 178 12.07 -9.69 -0.47
CA ILE A 178 12.74 -8.42 -0.76
C ILE A 178 13.46 -8.48 -2.12
N ARG A 179 14.15 -9.57 -2.43
CA ARG A 179 14.75 -9.76 -3.75
C ARG A 179 13.71 -9.86 -4.86
N ALA A 180 12.60 -10.56 -4.62
CA ALA A 180 11.49 -10.63 -5.57
C ALA A 180 10.91 -9.23 -5.86
N GLY A 181 10.68 -8.41 -4.83
CA GLY A 181 10.27 -7.01 -4.95
C GLY A 181 11.26 -6.18 -5.78
N GLY A 182 12.55 -6.31 -5.49
CA GLY A 182 13.60 -5.62 -6.23
C GLY A 182 13.60 -6.00 -7.72
N ARG A 183 13.48 -7.30 -8.05
CA ARG A 183 13.39 -7.78 -9.44
C ARG A 183 12.14 -7.22 -10.14
N ALA A 184 10.98 -7.33 -9.51
CA ALA A 184 9.73 -6.83 -10.06
C ALA A 184 9.79 -5.32 -10.35
N TRP A 185 10.30 -4.51 -9.42
CA TRP A 185 10.46 -3.08 -9.62
C TRP A 185 11.50 -2.72 -10.69
N ARG A 186 12.62 -3.46 -10.75
CA ARG A 186 13.60 -3.29 -11.84
C ARG A 186 12.96 -3.51 -13.21
N ASP A 187 12.14 -4.56 -13.34
CA ASP A 187 11.51 -4.92 -14.59
C ASP A 187 10.39 -3.93 -14.95
N ILE A 188 9.63 -3.45 -13.95
CA ILE A 188 8.67 -2.35 -14.10
C ILE A 188 9.39 -1.08 -14.58
N ALA A 189 10.49 -0.71 -13.94
CA ALA A 189 11.25 0.49 -14.28
C ALA A 189 11.92 0.46 -15.66
N ALA A 190 11.98 -0.71 -16.28
CA ALA A 190 12.48 -0.87 -17.67
C ALA A 190 11.43 -0.63 -18.75
N THR A 191 10.20 -0.23 -18.39
CA THR A 191 9.11 0.04 -19.35
C THR A 191 8.85 1.55 -19.48
N PRO A 192 9.56 2.26 -20.38
CA PRO A 192 9.39 3.70 -20.54
C PRO A 192 8.01 4.04 -21.12
N ASN A 193 7.54 5.24 -20.82
CA ASN A 193 6.24 5.78 -21.28
C ASN A 193 5.00 4.98 -20.83
N GLU A 194 5.14 4.05 -19.90
CA GLU A 194 4.03 3.36 -19.28
C GLU A 194 3.76 3.87 -17.87
N ASP A 195 2.50 3.81 -17.45
CA ASP A 195 2.11 4.08 -16.08
C ASP A 195 1.43 2.86 -15.43
N PHE A 196 1.10 2.98 -14.13
CA PHE A 196 0.45 1.90 -13.40
C PHE A 196 -1.04 1.77 -13.70
N TYR A 197 -1.66 2.79 -14.33
CA TYR A 197 -3.11 2.97 -14.44
C TYR A 197 -3.60 2.91 -15.89
N GLU A 198 -2.77 2.44 -16.83
CA GLU A 198 -3.10 2.33 -18.25
C GLU A 198 -3.59 3.67 -18.84
N HIS A 199 -2.98 4.79 -18.38
CA HIS A 199 -3.34 6.17 -18.72
C HIS A 199 -4.77 6.57 -18.36
N ARG A 200 -5.42 5.83 -17.43
CA ARG A 200 -6.82 6.03 -17.03
C ARG A 200 -6.97 6.83 -15.73
N LEU A 201 -5.91 7.40 -15.17
CA LEU A 201 -5.99 8.12 -13.90
C LEU A 201 -7.05 9.24 -13.92
N HIS A 202 -7.25 9.89 -15.05
CA HIS A 202 -8.26 10.91 -15.28
C HIS A 202 -9.73 10.40 -15.17
N GLU A 203 -9.93 9.09 -15.17
CA GLU A 203 -11.24 8.45 -14.96
C GLU A 203 -11.59 8.29 -13.48
N LEU A 204 -10.66 8.56 -12.56
CA LEU A 204 -10.90 8.41 -11.12
C LEU A 204 -12.05 9.32 -10.66
N ARG A 205 -13.05 8.73 -10.01
CA ARG A 205 -14.23 9.43 -9.48
C ARG A 205 -14.34 9.37 -7.96
N VAL A 206 -13.57 8.49 -7.36
CA VAL A 206 -13.53 8.31 -5.90
C VAL A 206 -12.80 9.51 -5.27
N PRO A 207 -13.33 10.11 -4.18
CA PRO A 207 -12.60 11.12 -3.42
C PRO A 207 -11.19 10.66 -3.08
N MET A 208 -10.19 11.50 -3.37
CA MET A 208 -8.78 11.16 -3.23
C MET A 208 -8.04 12.15 -2.33
N LEU A 209 -7.39 11.63 -1.29
CA LEU A 209 -6.39 12.34 -0.50
C LEU A 209 -5.00 11.79 -0.85
N VAL A 210 -4.12 12.67 -1.29
CA VAL A 210 -2.68 12.37 -1.46
C VAL A 210 -1.93 12.91 -0.27
N VAL A 211 -1.23 12.07 0.47
CA VAL A 211 -0.29 12.46 1.53
C VAL A 211 1.12 12.21 1.01
N HIS A 212 1.95 13.23 0.96
CA HIS A 212 3.27 13.11 0.36
C HIS A 212 4.35 13.79 1.19
N GLY A 213 5.42 13.06 1.53
CA GLY A 213 6.58 13.63 2.21
C GLY A 213 7.37 14.53 1.27
N ALA A 214 7.66 15.78 1.70
CA ALA A 214 8.42 16.74 0.89
C ALA A 214 9.83 16.23 0.54
N ASP A 215 10.39 15.37 1.39
CA ASP A 215 11.73 14.78 1.24
C ASP A 215 11.69 13.34 0.71
N ASP A 216 10.59 12.91 0.07
CA ASP A 216 10.51 11.55 -0.48
C ASP A 216 11.51 11.36 -1.64
N PRO A 217 12.51 10.45 -1.48
CA PRO A 217 13.54 10.25 -2.50
C PRO A 217 13.07 9.42 -3.70
N ARG A 218 11.87 8.83 -3.65
CA ARG A 218 11.39 7.82 -4.62
C ARG A 218 10.34 8.33 -5.58
N THR A 219 9.72 9.47 -5.30
CA THR A 219 8.78 10.11 -6.22
C THR A 219 9.53 10.85 -7.31
N GLU A 220 9.18 10.60 -8.55
CA GLU A 220 9.77 11.28 -9.68
C GLU A 220 9.17 12.69 -9.84
N SER A 221 9.98 13.61 -10.39
CA SER A 221 9.50 14.96 -10.65
C SER A 221 8.35 14.95 -11.65
N GLY A 222 7.30 15.70 -11.37
CA GLY A 222 6.12 15.81 -12.25
C GLY A 222 4.98 14.83 -11.90
N GLU A 223 5.19 13.80 -11.08
CA GLU A 223 4.11 12.89 -10.70
C GLU A 223 2.98 13.62 -9.95
N LEU A 224 3.30 14.49 -8.99
CA LEU A 224 2.28 15.26 -8.25
C LEU A 224 1.57 16.30 -9.13
N GLU A 225 2.29 16.96 -10.04
CA GLU A 225 1.69 17.87 -11.03
C GLU A 225 0.76 17.12 -11.98
N ARG A 226 1.11 15.88 -12.32
CA ARG A 226 0.26 15.02 -13.12
C ARG A 226 -1.03 14.68 -12.35
N ILE A 227 -0.96 14.37 -11.06
CA ILE A 227 -2.18 14.15 -10.24
C ILE A 227 -3.06 15.40 -10.26
N ARG A 228 -2.49 16.60 -10.03
CA ARG A 228 -3.26 17.85 -10.06
C ARG A 228 -3.98 18.09 -11.38
N ARG A 229 -3.36 17.70 -12.49
CA ARG A 229 -3.91 17.84 -13.83
C ARG A 229 -4.99 16.80 -14.14
N GLU A 230 -4.75 15.53 -13.80
CA GLU A 230 -5.62 14.43 -14.20
C GLU A 230 -6.75 14.16 -13.19
N VAL A 231 -6.54 14.49 -11.90
CA VAL A 231 -7.51 14.34 -10.82
C VAL A 231 -7.65 15.68 -10.08
N PRO A 232 -8.24 16.71 -10.70
CA PRO A 232 -8.30 18.06 -10.12
C PRO A 232 -9.08 18.14 -8.80
N THR A 233 -9.86 17.11 -8.48
CA THR A 233 -10.59 16.98 -7.21
C THR A 233 -9.76 16.35 -6.09
N ALA A 234 -8.55 15.85 -6.39
CA ALA A 234 -7.67 15.28 -5.39
C ALA A 234 -7.19 16.37 -4.42
N ARG A 235 -7.29 16.09 -3.13
CA ARG A 235 -6.65 16.89 -2.09
C ARG A 235 -5.20 16.42 -1.94
N ILE A 236 -4.23 17.32 -2.08
CA ILE A 236 -2.80 16.98 -1.96
C ILE A 236 -2.22 17.71 -0.76
N GLU A 237 -1.71 16.96 0.19
CA GLU A 237 -1.07 17.42 1.42
C GLU A 237 0.41 17.07 1.41
N MET A 238 1.24 18.11 1.37
CA MET A 238 2.70 17.98 1.49
C MET A 238 3.10 17.98 2.95
N ILE A 239 3.90 17.03 3.35
CA ILE A 239 4.37 16.88 4.73
C ILE A 239 5.84 17.31 4.80
N GLU A 240 6.07 18.50 5.31
CA GLU A 240 7.42 19.04 5.51
C GLU A 240 8.23 18.15 6.47
N GLY A 241 9.49 17.86 6.10
CA GLY A 241 10.34 16.93 6.83
C GLY A 241 9.90 15.47 6.77
N GLY A 242 8.88 15.18 5.97
CA GLY A 242 8.40 13.82 5.71
C GLY A 242 9.18 13.17 4.57
N GLY A 243 9.69 11.96 4.80
CA GLY A 243 10.26 11.09 3.76
C GLY A 243 9.20 10.19 3.12
N HIS A 244 9.61 8.99 2.69
CA HIS A 244 8.74 8.04 1.98
C HIS A 244 7.54 7.52 2.82
N SER A 245 7.60 7.59 4.14
CA SER A 245 6.55 7.05 5.03
C SER A 245 6.25 8.04 6.17
N PRO A 246 5.66 9.22 5.88
CA PRO A 246 5.41 10.24 6.89
C PRO A 246 4.44 9.80 7.99
N HIS A 247 3.50 8.86 7.72
CA HIS A 247 2.62 8.28 8.75
C HIS A 247 3.38 7.51 9.84
N ASN A 248 4.56 6.99 9.55
CA ASN A 248 5.36 6.14 10.45
C ASN A 248 6.53 6.90 11.10
N THR A 249 6.72 8.16 10.76
CA THR A 249 7.82 8.97 11.31
C THR A 249 7.33 9.76 12.53
N ARG A 250 8.04 9.64 13.66
CA ARG A 250 7.64 10.29 14.93
C ARG A 250 7.34 11.78 14.79
N ALA A 251 8.06 12.48 13.92
CA ALA A 251 7.90 13.92 13.72
C ALA A 251 6.63 14.29 12.96
N THR A 252 6.13 13.40 12.09
CA THR A 252 5.07 13.72 11.13
C THR A 252 3.79 12.88 11.30
N ALA A 253 3.86 11.74 12.00
CA ALA A 253 2.73 10.81 12.13
C ALA A 253 1.45 11.48 12.67
N ALA A 254 1.57 12.31 13.71
CA ALA A 254 0.41 13.01 14.28
C ALA A 254 -0.22 14.01 13.30
N GLN A 255 0.57 14.68 12.48
CA GLN A 255 0.08 15.57 11.43
C GLN A 255 -0.66 14.78 10.36
N VAL A 256 -0.08 13.69 9.88
CA VAL A 256 -0.72 12.79 8.90
C VAL A 256 -2.05 12.27 9.43
N THR A 257 -2.07 11.78 10.68
CA THR A 257 -3.29 11.29 11.33
C THR A 257 -4.39 12.35 11.36
N ALA A 258 -4.06 13.60 11.72
CA ALA A 258 -5.05 14.69 11.75
C ALA A 258 -5.58 15.05 10.36
N ILE A 259 -4.73 15.04 9.34
CA ILE A 259 -5.12 15.27 7.93
C ILE A 259 -6.08 14.17 7.47
N VAL A 260 -5.75 12.92 7.76
CA VAL A 260 -6.56 11.75 7.42
C VAL A 260 -7.89 11.77 8.14
N ASP A 261 -7.94 12.11 9.45
CA ASP A 261 -9.19 12.24 10.20
C ASP A 261 -10.13 13.26 9.57
N GLY A 262 -9.59 14.44 9.21
CA GLY A 262 -10.35 15.47 8.51
C GLY A 262 -10.89 15.02 7.16
N PHE A 263 -10.12 14.23 6.40
CA PHE A 263 -10.58 13.66 5.14
C PHE A 263 -11.68 12.61 5.36
N LEU A 264 -11.48 11.67 6.28
CA LEU A 264 -12.47 10.64 6.61
C LEU A 264 -13.80 11.26 7.07
N GLY A 265 -13.75 12.33 7.87
CA GLY A 265 -14.94 13.08 8.31
C GLY A 265 -15.64 13.87 7.20
N SER A 266 -15.00 14.09 6.06
CA SER A 266 -15.59 14.78 4.90
C SER A 266 -16.26 13.85 3.88
N LEU A 267 -16.08 12.53 4.03
CA LEU A 267 -16.65 11.54 3.12
C LEU A 267 -18.16 11.36 3.35
N PRO A 268 -18.94 11.08 2.29
CA PRO A 268 -20.37 10.80 2.44
C PRO A 268 -20.62 9.60 3.35
N GLY A 269 -21.50 9.75 4.35
CA GLY A 269 -21.88 8.66 5.26
C GLY A 269 -20.87 8.33 6.37
N SER A 270 -19.90 9.23 6.61
CA SER A 270 -18.91 9.11 7.70
C SER A 270 -19.54 9.38 9.08
#